data_3479beccb0613693bec2b87c321d09fe
#
_entry.id   3479beccb0613693bec2b87c321d09fe
#
_cell.length_a   1.000
_cell.length_b   1.000
_cell.length_c   1.000
_cell.angle_alpha   90.00
_cell.angle_beta   90.00
_cell.angle_gamma   90.00
#
_symmetry.space_group_name_H-M   'P 1'
#
loop_
_entity.id
_entity.type
_entity.pdbx_description
1 polymer ?
#
loop_
_entity_poly.entity_id
_entity_poly.type
_entity_poly.pdbx_seq_one_letter_code
_entity_poly.pdbx_strand_id
1 'polypeptide(L)'
;MTRRFRAVAVAPGLGLTPHAMSALQGLSHSAPVLLEHWPPPVPSYGVDALVAGWQHQLDADALSALPDLTYVALRATSTDRVDQQALKQRGITLNGITHYGDNATAEWVLGALLQTLRTPLPGRFAREARGKRLGLVGFGVVAQSVAAGAAALGMDVTYYAPSGPRPHATVARYLPLDELLTGSDVVSVHTPARTSVLTARQLALLPAESVLIVTTLGLPFTLSDFSAAWPGEDRRGVFDMVAAHDNAESLAEIPGCRVEPVYAARSEESAREAEDQIIRAMYDHLRATDGEFA
;
A
#
# COMPACT_ATOMS: atom_id res chain seq x y z
N MET A 1 -16.75 6.67 -34.55
CA MET A 1 -17.15 7.23 -33.24
C MET A 1 -16.39 6.43 -32.20
N THR A 2 -15.64 7.04 -31.29
CA THR A 2 -14.91 6.32 -30.23
C THR A 2 -15.93 5.69 -29.29
N ARG A 3 -15.79 4.38 -29.04
CA ARG A 3 -16.63 3.63 -28.11
C ARG A 3 -16.55 4.25 -26.72
N ARG A 4 -17.66 4.24 -26.00
CA ARG A 4 -17.78 4.72 -24.61
C ARG A 4 -18.52 3.70 -23.78
N PHE A 5 -18.25 3.70 -22.48
CA PHE A 5 -19.08 2.98 -21.53
C PHE A 5 -20.51 3.55 -21.51
N ARG A 6 -21.50 2.74 -21.26
CA ARG A 6 -22.89 3.20 -21.06
C ARG A 6 -22.95 4.10 -19.83
N ALA A 7 -22.47 3.59 -18.69
CA ALA A 7 -22.32 4.31 -17.46
C ALA A 7 -21.14 3.79 -16.64
N VAL A 8 -20.39 4.70 -16.03
CA VAL A 8 -19.30 4.40 -15.11
C VAL A 8 -19.80 4.62 -13.69
N ALA A 9 -19.78 3.57 -12.85
CA ALA A 9 -19.98 3.72 -11.41
C ALA A 9 -18.65 3.99 -10.70
N VAL A 10 -18.70 4.80 -9.66
CA VAL A 10 -17.57 5.11 -8.77
C VAL A 10 -17.93 4.64 -7.36
N ALA A 11 -17.18 3.69 -6.83
CA ALA A 11 -17.38 3.16 -5.49
C ALA A 11 -17.11 4.25 -4.42
N PRO A 12 -17.74 4.19 -3.24
CA PRO A 12 -17.67 5.24 -2.23
C PRO A 12 -16.25 5.41 -1.66
N GLY A 13 -15.94 6.60 -1.15
CA GLY A 13 -14.70 6.88 -0.43
C GLY A 13 -13.43 6.95 -1.27
N LEU A 14 -13.53 6.97 -2.60
CA LEU A 14 -12.35 7.11 -3.48
C LEU A 14 -11.79 8.53 -3.50
N GLY A 15 -12.62 9.55 -3.31
CA GLY A 15 -12.19 10.96 -3.30
C GLY A 15 -11.51 11.36 -4.60
N LEU A 16 -12.10 11.01 -5.74
CA LEU A 16 -11.56 11.38 -7.05
C LEU A 16 -11.58 12.89 -7.25
N THR A 17 -10.55 13.41 -7.92
CA THR A 17 -10.45 14.84 -8.23
C THR A 17 -11.51 15.25 -9.27
N PRO A 18 -11.87 16.56 -9.35
CA PRO A 18 -12.73 17.06 -10.42
C PRO A 18 -12.19 16.75 -11.82
N HIS A 19 -10.85 16.71 -11.98
CA HIS A 19 -10.20 16.32 -13.21
C HIS A 19 -10.53 14.88 -13.60
N ALA A 20 -10.35 13.94 -12.69
CA ALA A 20 -10.67 12.53 -12.91
C ALA A 20 -12.16 12.33 -13.21
N MET A 21 -13.05 13.01 -12.47
CA MET A 21 -14.50 12.96 -12.70
C MET A 21 -14.87 13.46 -14.09
N SER A 22 -14.25 14.56 -14.55
CA SER A 22 -14.45 15.09 -15.90
C SER A 22 -13.95 14.11 -16.98
N ALA A 23 -12.81 13.47 -16.75
CA ALA A 23 -12.28 12.47 -17.67
C ALA A 23 -13.19 11.23 -17.76
N LEU A 24 -13.69 10.71 -16.63
CA LEU A 24 -14.67 9.62 -16.60
C LEU A 24 -15.97 9.97 -17.34
N GLN A 25 -16.45 11.21 -17.19
CA GLN A 25 -17.56 11.73 -17.97
C GLN A 25 -17.30 11.66 -19.48
N GLY A 26 -16.06 11.96 -19.91
CA GLY A 26 -15.64 11.86 -21.32
C GLY A 26 -15.61 10.42 -21.86
N LEU A 27 -15.41 9.43 -20.99
CA LEU A 27 -15.37 8.00 -21.32
C LEU A 27 -16.76 7.31 -21.26
N SER A 28 -17.79 8.01 -20.84
CA SER A 28 -19.14 7.50 -20.63
C SER A 28 -20.19 8.24 -21.45
N HIS A 29 -21.33 7.60 -21.74
CA HIS A 29 -22.49 8.24 -22.35
C HIS A 29 -23.33 9.04 -21.34
N SER A 30 -23.23 8.70 -20.04
CA SER A 30 -23.92 9.38 -18.95
C SER A 30 -22.92 9.94 -17.93
N ALA A 31 -23.38 10.81 -17.03
CA ALA A 31 -22.57 11.25 -15.89
C ALA A 31 -22.15 10.05 -15.04
N PRO A 32 -20.93 10.05 -14.46
CA PRO A 32 -20.50 9.00 -13.55
C PRO A 32 -21.48 8.86 -12.36
N VAL A 33 -21.83 7.62 -12.03
CA VAL A 33 -22.74 7.29 -10.94
C VAL A 33 -21.92 7.13 -9.66
N LEU A 34 -22.06 8.05 -8.72
CA LEU A 34 -21.44 7.94 -7.41
C LEU A 34 -22.26 7.00 -6.53
N LEU A 35 -21.69 5.87 -6.15
CA LEU A 35 -22.34 4.93 -5.24
C LEU A 35 -22.19 5.42 -3.79
N GLU A 36 -23.29 5.44 -3.04
CA GLU A 36 -23.27 5.81 -1.62
C GLU A 36 -22.81 4.66 -0.72
N HIS A 37 -23.08 3.42 -1.16
CA HIS A 37 -22.74 2.20 -0.44
C HIS A 37 -22.04 1.19 -1.35
N TRP A 38 -21.21 0.33 -0.77
CA TRP A 38 -20.60 -0.80 -1.45
C TRP A 38 -20.80 -2.10 -0.69
N PRO A 39 -21.32 -3.17 -1.31
CA PRO A 39 -22.01 -3.13 -2.62
C PRO A 39 -23.26 -2.26 -2.58
N PRO A 40 -23.78 -1.80 -3.72
CA PRO A 40 -25.05 -1.07 -3.73
C PRO A 40 -26.18 -1.98 -3.24
N PRO A 41 -27.09 -1.48 -2.38
CA PRO A 41 -28.15 -2.28 -1.75
C PRO A 41 -29.23 -2.75 -2.74
N VAL A 42 -29.30 -2.11 -3.90
CA VAL A 42 -30.23 -2.44 -4.99
C VAL A 42 -29.40 -2.58 -6.28
N PRO A 43 -29.71 -3.58 -7.13
CA PRO A 43 -28.99 -3.77 -8.39
C PRO A 43 -29.03 -2.52 -9.27
N SER A 44 -27.85 -2.10 -9.75
CA SER A 44 -27.67 -0.94 -10.64
C SER A 44 -27.52 -1.42 -12.07
N TYR A 45 -28.61 -1.38 -12.83
CA TYR A 45 -28.65 -1.73 -14.25
C TYR A 45 -28.06 -0.62 -15.12
N GLY A 46 -27.52 -1.01 -16.28
CA GLY A 46 -26.95 -0.08 -17.24
C GLY A 46 -25.53 0.40 -16.92
N VAL A 47 -24.98 0.08 -15.75
CA VAL A 47 -23.58 0.32 -15.37
C VAL A 47 -22.72 -0.80 -15.96
N ASP A 48 -21.82 -0.47 -16.86
CA ASP A 48 -20.93 -1.42 -17.52
C ASP A 48 -19.44 -1.24 -17.16
N ALA A 49 -19.09 -0.16 -16.44
CA ALA A 49 -17.77 0.03 -15.86
C ALA A 49 -17.84 0.46 -14.39
N LEU A 50 -16.88 0.00 -13.59
CA LEU A 50 -16.74 0.33 -12.17
C LEU A 50 -15.33 0.85 -11.89
N VAL A 51 -15.22 1.97 -11.18
CA VAL A 51 -14.00 2.39 -10.51
C VAL A 51 -14.10 2.01 -9.03
N ALA A 52 -13.19 1.14 -8.56
CA ALA A 52 -13.14 0.67 -7.17
C ALA A 52 -11.75 0.89 -6.57
N GLY A 53 -11.61 0.80 -5.26
CA GLY A 53 -10.34 0.92 -4.55
C GLY A 53 -10.05 -0.31 -3.70
N TRP A 54 -8.88 -0.35 -3.08
CA TRP A 54 -8.39 -1.45 -2.24
C TRP A 54 -9.30 -1.82 -1.06
N GLN A 55 -10.13 -0.88 -0.60
CA GLN A 55 -11.07 -1.08 0.51
C GLN A 55 -12.32 -1.87 0.12
N HIS A 56 -12.60 -2.00 -1.19
CA HIS A 56 -13.81 -2.63 -1.69
C HIS A 56 -13.59 -4.13 -1.93
N GLN A 57 -14.44 -4.96 -1.31
CA GLN A 57 -14.50 -6.38 -1.63
C GLN A 57 -15.23 -6.56 -2.96
N LEU A 58 -14.57 -7.21 -3.94
CA LEU A 58 -15.11 -7.51 -5.26
C LEU A 58 -15.32 -9.02 -5.38
N ASP A 59 -16.26 -9.56 -4.61
CA ASP A 59 -16.69 -10.95 -4.66
C ASP A 59 -17.94 -11.14 -5.53
N ALA A 60 -18.38 -12.38 -5.67
CA ALA A 60 -19.55 -12.72 -6.49
C ALA A 60 -20.82 -12.00 -6.05
N ASP A 61 -21.02 -11.85 -4.73
CA ASP A 61 -22.20 -11.19 -4.17
C ASP A 61 -22.18 -9.68 -4.48
N ALA A 62 -21.05 -9.00 -4.21
CA ALA A 62 -20.91 -7.59 -4.52
C ALA A 62 -21.04 -7.31 -6.03
N LEU A 63 -20.46 -8.17 -6.86
CA LEU A 63 -20.55 -8.05 -8.32
C LEU A 63 -21.97 -8.32 -8.85
N SER A 64 -22.78 -9.13 -8.16
CA SER A 64 -24.18 -9.38 -8.54
C SER A 64 -25.06 -8.13 -8.53
N ALA A 65 -24.70 -7.14 -7.70
CA ALA A 65 -25.36 -5.85 -7.65
C ALA A 65 -25.11 -4.96 -8.89
N LEU A 66 -24.18 -5.35 -9.76
CA LEU A 66 -23.89 -4.70 -11.04
C LEU A 66 -24.01 -5.72 -12.18
N PRO A 67 -25.23 -6.11 -12.59
CA PRO A 67 -25.43 -7.22 -13.52
C PRO A 67 -24.86 -6.98 -14.92
N ASP A 68 -24.80 -5.74 -15.37
CA ASP A 68 -24.31 -5.36 -16.69
C ASP A 68 -22.80 -5.06 -16.74
N LEU A 69 -22.08 -5.23 -15.61
CA LEU A 69 -20.67 -4.88 -15.48
C LEU A 69 -19.80 -5.72 -16.42
N THR A 70 -18.94 -5.06 -17.19
CA THR A 70 -17.97 -5.66 -18.12
C THR A 70 -16.54 -5.25 -17.83
N TYR A 71 -16.34 -4.16 -17.06
CA TYR A 71 -15.02 -3.61 -16.80
C TYR A 71 -14.87 -3.07 -15.37
N VAL A 72 -13.73 -3.36 -14.75
CA VAL A 72 -13.34 -2.81 -13.45
C VAL A 72 -11.99 -2.13 -13.55
N ALA A 73 -11.94 -0.85 -13.23
CA ALA A 73 -10.72 -0.09 -12.95
C ALA A 73 -10.46 -0.11 -11.44
N LEU A 74 -9.44 -0.84 -11.01
CA LEU A 74 -9.11 -1.00 -9.60
C LEU A 74 -7.99 -0.02 -9.21
N ARG A 75 -8.32 0.97 -8.39
CA ARG A 75 -7.34 1.91 -7.80
C ARG A 75 -6.61 1.24 -6.64
N ALA A 76 -5.88 0.17 -6.95
CA ALA A 76 -5.05 -0.58 -6.04
C ALA A 76 -3.98 -1.35 -6.80
N THR A 77 -2.84 -1.59 -6.13
CA THR A 77 -1.77 -2.47 -6.61
C THR A 77 -2.02 -3.93 -6.26
N SER A 78 -2.79 -4.19 -5.20
CA SER A 78 -3.17 -5.53 -4.76
C SER A 78 -4.56 -5.90 -5.24
N THR A 79 -4.73 -7.15 -5.65
CA THR A 79 -6.02 -7.76 -6.02
C THR A 79 -6.52 -8.77 -4.99
N ASP A 80 -5.99 -8.72 -3.78
CA ASP A 80 -6.29 -9.66 -2.69
C ASP A 80 -7.76 -9.65 -2.22
N ARG A 81 -8.49 -8.55 -2.50
CA ARG A 81 -9.92 -8.41 -2.26
C ARG A 81 -10.78 -8.63 -3.51
N VAL A 82 -10.20 -9.20 -4.56
CA VAL A 82 -10.89 -9.42 -5.83
C VAL A 82 -11.05 -10.91 -6.09
N ASP A 83 -12.28 -11.37 -6.23
CA ASP A 83 -12.55 -12.71 -6.73
C ASP A 83 -12.33 -12.75 -8.24
N GLN A 84 -11.09 -13.06 -8.63
CA GLN A 84 -10.70 -13.13 -10.03
C GLN A 84 -11.46 -14.23 -10.78
N GLN A 85 -11.89 -15.30 -10.10
CA GLN A 85 -12.69 -16.36 -10.70
C GLN A 85 -14.10 -15.88 -11.05
N ALA A 86 -14.75 -15.14 -10.13
CA ALA A 86 -16.06 -14.53 -10.38
C ALA A 86 -16.00 -13.53 -11.55
N LEU A 87 -14.96 -12.68 -11.61
CA LEU A 87 -14.76 -11.77 -12.75
C LEU A 87 -14.63 -12.53 -14.07
N LYS A 88 -13.78 -13.56 -14.08
CA LYS A 88 -13.55 -14.39 -15.29
C LYS A 88 -14.83 -15.10 -15.74
N GLN A 89 -15.60 -15.67 -14.82
CA GLN A 89 -16.87 -16.35 -15.16
C GLN A 89 -17.89 -15.42 -15.81
N ARG A 90 -17.86 -14.14 -15.44
CA ARG A 90 -18.75 -13.11 -15.99
C ARG A 90 -18.14 -12.36 -17.19
N GLY A 91 -16.93 -12.69 -17.62
CA GLY A 91 -16.24 -11.98 -18.70
C GLY A 91 -15.88 -10.53 -18.37
N ILE A 92 -15.70 -10.21 -17.09
CA ILE A 92 -15.37 -8.85 -16.63
C ILE A 92 -13.85 -8.65 -16.71
N THR A 93 -13.42 -7.61 -17.44
CA THR A 93 -12.01 -7.20 -17.50
C THR A 93 -11.65 -6.41 -16.24
N LEU A 94 -10.51 -6.74 -15.64
CA LEU A 94 -9.93 -6.03 -14.49
C LEU A 94 -8.61 -5.38 -14.88
N ASN A 95 -8.48 -4.08 -14.65
CA ASN A 95 -7.20 -3.37 -14.68
C ASN A 95 -6.93 -2.72 -13.32
N GLY A 96 -5.79 -3.08 -12.70
CA GLY A 96 -5.24 -2.42 -11.52
C GLY A 96 -4.22 -1.37 -11.91
N ILE A 97 -3.72 -0.65 -10.90
CA ILE A 97 -2.65 0.35 -11.03
C ILE A 97 -1.39 -0.13 -10.33
N THR A 98 -0.23 0.41 -10.72
CA THR A 98 1.07 0.01 -10.16
C THR A 98 1.94 1.22 -9.87
N HIS A 99 2.79 1.11 -8.85
CA HIS A 99 3.87 2.07 -8.57
C HIS A 99 3.46 3.52 -8.27
N TYR A 100 2.17 3.85 -8.17
CA TYR A 100 1.68 5.22 -7.97
C TYR A 100 2.07 5.83 -6.63
N GLY A 101 2.23 5.01 -5.57
CA GLY A 101 2.52 5.45 -4.20
C GLY A 101 3.94 5.16 -3.74
N ASP A 102 4.82 4.66 -4.60
CA ASP A 102 6.15 4.17 -4.21
C ASP A 102 7.03 5.29 -3.65
N ASN A 103 7.09 6.44 -4.32
CA ASN A 103 7.85 7.60 -3.87
C ASN A 103 7.29 8.19 -2.58
N ALA A 104 5.97 8.42 -2.53
CA ALA A 104 5.31 8.94 -1.35
C ALA A 104 5.57 8.06 -0.12
N THR A 105 5.48 6.73 -0.29
CA THR A 105 5.77 5.78 0.79
C THR A 105 7.24 5.85 1.22
N ALA A 106 8.17 5.93 0.29
CA ALA A 106 9.60 6.01 0.60
C ALA A 106 9.94 7.32 1.36
N GLU A 107 9.41 8.45 0.93
CA GLU A 107 9.57 9.74 1.60
C GLU A 107 8.96 9.73 3.00
N TRP A 108 7.76 9.15 3.13
CA TRP A 108 7.12 9.01 4.45
C TRP A 108 7.98 8.17 5.40
N VAL A 109 8.52 7.04 4.95
CA VAL A 109 9.40 6.16 5.76
C VAL A 109 10.63 6.92 6.21
N LEU A 110 11.30 7.66 5.32
CA LEU A 110 12.46 8.48 5.66
C LEU A 110 12.11 9.58 6.65
N GLY A 111 10.97 10.24 6.46
CA GLY A 111 10.44 11.24 7.40
C GLY A 111 10.17 10.66 8.78
N ALA A 112 9.46 9.53 8.85
CA ALA A 112 9.15 8.80 10.09
C ALA A 112 10.42 8.32 10.82
N LEU A 113 11.41 7.83 10.07
CA LEU A 113 12.73 7.43 10.57
C LEU A 113 13.43 8.62 11.24
N LEU A 114 13.58 9.72 10.51
CA LEU A 114 14.25 10.92 11.01
C LEU A 114 13.51 11.51 12.21
N GLN A 115 12.20 11.67 12.13
CA GLN A 115 11.37 12.16 13.23
C GLN A 115 11.56 11.30 14.49
N THR A 116 11.52 9.96 14.34
CA THR A 116 11.64 9.04 15.47
C THR A 116 13.02 9.10 16.11
N LEU A 117 14.10 9.16 15.31
CA LEU A 117 15.44 9.31 15.82
C LEU A 117 15.65 10.66 16.51
N ARG A 118 15.07 11.74 15.97
CA ARG A 118 15.16 13.12 16.52
C ARG A 118 14.26 13.38 17.71
N THR A 119 13.33 12.50 18.02
CA THR A 119 12.51 12.56 19.24
C THR A 119 13.24 11.79 20.34
N PRO A 120 13.76 12.43 21.40
CA PRO A 120 14.52 11.74 22.45
C PRO A 120 13.62 10.87 23.32
N LEU A 121 14.17 9.78 23.84
CA LEU A 121 13.58 9.04 24.95
C LEU A 121 13.75 9.82 26.27
N PRO A 122 12.91 9.60 27.28
CA PRO A 122 13.05 10.25 28.58
C PRO A 122 14.48 10.11 29.12
N GLY A 123 15.09 11.21 29.52
CA GLY A 123 16.44 11.26 30.06
C GLY A 123 17.57 11.00 29.06
N ARG A 124 17.30 10.97 27.75
CA ARG A 124 18.30 10.70 26.69
C ARG A 124 18.34 11.85 25.68
N PHE A 125 19.40 11.90 24.89
CA PHE A 125 19.51 12.82 23.76
C PHE A 125 18.87 12.22 22.51
N ALA A 126 18.47 13.10 21.58
CA ALA A 126 18.07 12.71 20.24
C ALA A 126 19.24 12.03 19.51
N ARG A 127 18.91 11.10 18.60
CA ARG A 127 19.90 10.35 17.83
C ARG A 127 20.00 10.90 16.40
N GLU A 128 21.15 10.74 15.78
CA GLU A 128 21.40 11.04 14.36
C GLU A 128 21.23 9.81 13.51
N ALA A 129 20.87 9.98 12.24
CA ALA A 129 20.81 8.88 11.27
C ALA A 129 22.19 8.41 10.84
N ARG A 130 23.17 9.34 10.73
CA ARG A 130 24.54 9.03 10.32
C ARG A 130 25.15 7.93 11.19
N GLY A 131 25.71 6.90 10.55
CA GLY A 131 26.34 5.76 11.20
C GLY A 131 25.37 4.77 11.84
N LYS A 132 24.04 5.00 11.73
CA LYS A 132 23.03 4.02 12.16
C LYS A 132 22.81 2.96 11.08
N ARG A 133 22.41 1.76 11.52
CA ARG A 133 22.11 0.63 10.63
C ARG A 133 20.61 0.57 10.34
N LEU A 134 20.26 0.62 9.05
CA LEU A 134 18.91 0.42 8.57
C LEU A 134 18.79 -0.99 7.97
N GLY A 135 17.89 -1.80 8.50
CA GLY A 135 17.49 -3.09 7.95
C GLY A 135 16.18 -2.98 7.17
N LEU A 136 16.17 -3.40 5.92
CA LEU A 136 14.99 -3.42 5.06
C LEU A 136 14.50 -4.87 4.90
N VAL A 137 13.32 -5.17 5.44
CA VAL A 137 12.68 -6.48 5.26
C VAL A 137 11.79 -6.43 4.03
N GLY A 138 12.26 -7.06 2.93
CA GLY A 138 11.78 -6.85 1.58
C GLY A 138 12.65 -5.83 0.84
N PHE A 139 12.88 -6.07 -0.48
CA PHE A 139 13.74 -5.18 -1.30
C PHE A 139 13.11 -4.91 -2.68
N GLY A 140 11.83 -4.48 -2.66
CA GLY A 140 11.09 -3.96 -3.82
C GLY A 140 11.42 -2.50 -4.11
N VAL A 141 10.64 -1.85 -4.99
CA VAL A 141 10.86 -0.47 -5.46
C VAL A 141 10.90 0.52 -4.29
N VAL A 142 9.93 0.46 -3.40
CA VAL A 142 9.89 1.33 -2.20
C VAL A 142 11.13 1.18 -1.35
N ALA A 143 11.52 -0.07 -1.03
CA ALA A 143 12.70 -0.34 -0.22
C ALA A 143 13.99 0.16 -0.86
N GLN A 144 14.12 0.06 -2.18
CA GLN A 144 15.27 0.60 -2.93
C GLN A 144 15.34 2.13 -2.85
N SER A 145 14.21 2.82 -2.94
CA SER A 145 14.12 4.27 -2.78
C SER A 145 14.47 4.69 -1.35
N VAL A 146 13.97 3.97 -0.34
CA VAL A 146 14.34 4.18 1.07
C VAL A 146 15.84 3.95 1.28
N ALA A 147 16.40 2.88 0.69
CA ALA A 147 17.83 2.59 0.77
C ALA A 147 18.69 3.73 0.24
N ALA A 148 18.33 4.28 -0.92
CA ALA A 148 19.05 5.39 -1.53
C ALA A 148 19.02 6.65 -0.64
N GLY A 149 17.86 7.02 -0.12
CA GLY A 149 17.69 8.16 0.78
C GLY A 149 18.45 7.97 2.11
N ALA A 150 18.36 6.79 2.71
CA ALA A 150 19.05 6.48 3.96
C ALA A 150 20.59 6.46 3.79
N ALA A 151 21.08 5.91 2.70
CA ALA A 151 22.52 5.94 2.37
C ALA A 151 23.04 7.38 2.20
N ALA A 152 22.26 8.26 1.56
CA ALA A 152 22.58 9.68 1.44
C ALA A 152 22.64 10.40 2.81
N LEU A 153 21.88 9.94 3.80
CA LEU A 153 21.94 10.40 5.19
C LEU A 153 23.14 9.81 5.96
N GLY A 154 23.93 8.95 5.33
CA GLY A 154 25.11 8.29 5.93
C GLY A 154 24.78 7.09 6.82
N MET A 155 23.65 6.43 6.59
CA MET A 155 23.32 5.16 7.24
C MET A 155 24.01 3.98 6.56
N ASP A 156 24.29 2.90 7.32
CA ASP A 156 24.67 1.59 6.78
C ASP A 156 23.38 0.81 6.49
N VAL A 157 23.12 0.54 5.20
CA VAL A 157 21.86 -0.05 4.77
C VAL A 157 22.04 -1.53 4.45
N THR A 158 21.22 -2.36 5.07
CA THR A 158 21.13 -3.79 4.80
C THR A 158 19.73 -4.19 4.39
N TYR A 159 19.58 -5.29 3.67
CA TYR A 159 18.27 -5.79 3.28
C TYR A 159 18.18 -7.31 3.35
N TYR A 160 16.96 -7.79 3.51
CA TYR A 160 16.58 -9.19 3.36
C TYR A 160 15.51 -9.31 2.27
N ALA A 161 15.63 -10.31 1.43
CA ALA A 161 14.59 -10.74 0.50
C ALA A 161 14.56 -12.27 0.44
N PRO A 162 13.38 -12.93 0.41
CA PRO A 162 13.28 -14.39 0.31
C PRO A 162 13.98 -14.97 -0.93
N SER A 163 14.06 -14.19 -2.01
CA SER A 163 14.76 -14.56 -3.25
C SER A 163 16.29 -14.45 -3.16
N GLY A 164 16.85 -14.10 -2.00
CA GLY A 164 18.29 -13.92 -1.81
C GLY A 164 18.85 -12.58 -2.31
N PRO A 165 20.17 -12.49 -2.49
CA PRO A 165 20.85 -11.27 -2.89
C PRO A 165 20.41 -10.76 -4.27
N ARG A 166 20.32 -9.43 -4.40
CA ARG A 166 19.99 -8.75 -5.65
C ARG A 166 21.27 -8.23 -6.32
N PRO A 167 21.59 -8.62 -7.57
CA PRO A 167 22.83 -8.22 -8.25
C PRO A 167 23.05 -6.71 -8.39
N HIS A 168 21.94 -5.94 -8.41
CA HIS A 168 21.97 -4.49 -8.63
C HIS A 168 21.77 -3.66 -7.36
N ALA A 169 21.84 -4.28 -6.17
CA ALA A 169 21.77 -3.56 -4.90
C ALA A 169 23.10 -2.88 -4.60
N THR A 170 23.30 -1.65 -5.12
CA THR A 170 24.58 -0.92 -5.01
C THR A 170 24.72 -0.16 -3.68
N VAL A 171 23.62 0.21 -3.06
CA VAL A 171 23.59 1.04 -1.82
C VAL A 171 23.17 0.27 -0.58
N ALA A 172 22.87 -1.03 -0.70
CA ALA A 172 22.44 -1.87 0.40
C ALA A 172 23.04 -3.27 0.29
N ARG A 173 23.43 -3.86 1.41
CA ARG A 173 24.03 -5.19 1.51
C ARG A 173 23.00 -6.22 1.96
N TYR A 174 22.95 -7.37 1.29
CA TYR A 174 22.08 -8.48 1.70
C TYR A 174 22.57 -9.10 3.01
N LEU A 175 21.64 -9.40 3.91
CA LEU A 175 21.84 -10.22 5.11
C LEU A 175 20.69 -11.23 5.28
N PRO A 176 20.96 -12.41 5.90
CA PRO A 176 19.91 -13.26 6.42
C PRO A 176 19.02 -12.48 7.40
N LEU A 177 17.73 -12.83 7.49
CA LEU A 177 16.75 -12.06 8.25
C LEU A 177 17.15 -11.87 9.72
N ASP A 178 17.57 -12.92 10.39
CA ASP A 178 17.92 -12.87 11.82
C ASP A 178 19.14 -11.98 12.09
N GLU A 179 20.15 -12.02 11.21
CA GLU A 179 21.33 -11.15 11.29
C GLU A 179 20.96 -9.67 11.05
N LEU A 180 20.08 -9.42 10.07
CA LEU A 180 19.56 -8.09 9.80
C LEU A 180 18.84 -7.54 11.04
N LEU A 181 17.90 -8.30 11.61
CA LEU A 181 17.10 -7.85 12.76
C LEU A 181 17.98 -7.57 13.97
N THR A 182 18.91 -8.49 14.31
CA THR A 182 19.83 -8.33 15.44
C THR A 182 20.78 -7.15 15.27
N GLY A 183 21.13 -6.86 14.01
CA GLY A 183 22.11 -5.83 13.67
C GLY A 183 21.56 -4.43 13.46
N SER A 184 20.25 -4.21 13.41
CA SER A 184 19.66 -2.94 12.97
C SER A 184 19.27 -2.01 14.11
N ASP A 185 19.58 -0.72 13.96
CA ASP A 185 19.04 0.35 14.82
C ASP A 185 17.62 0.75 14.38
N VAL A 186 17.35 0.63 13.09
CA VAL A 186 16.03 0.87 12.47
C VAL A 186 15.72 -0.27 11.52
N VAL A 187 14.51 -0.81 11.59
CA VAL A 187 13.98 -1.80 10.65
C VAL A 187 12.76 -1.22 9.96
N SER A 188 12.71 -1.29 8.64
CA SER A 188 11.52 -0.94 7.86
C SER A 188 11.06 -2.13 7.02
N VAL A 189 9.75 -2.41 7.06
CA VAL A 189 9.17 -3.60 6.42
C VAL A 189 8.46 -3.22 5.13
N HIS A 190 8.83 -3.89 4.03
CA HIS A 190 8.37 -3.66 2.67
C HIS A 190 8.04 -4.97 1.97
N THR A 191 7.11 -5.72 2.53
CA THR A 191 6.66 -7.02 2.01
C THR A 191 5.33 -6.89 1.26
N PRO A 192 4.95 -7.90 0.45
CA PRO A 192 3.63 -7.92 -0.16
C PRO A 192 2.49 -7.82 0.86
N ALA A 193 1.33 -7.37 0.38
CA ALA A 193 0.12 -7.22 1.20
C ALA A 193 -0.18 -8.46 2.03
N ARG A 194 -0.53 -8.26 3.30
CA ARG A 194 -0.98 -9.30 4.27
C ARG A 194 -0.05 -10.50 4.38
N THR A 195 1.26 -10.28 4.17
CA THR A 195 2.27 -11.33 4.30
C THR A 195 2.90 -11.25 5.69
N SER A 196 2.63 -12.23 6.55
CA SER A 196 3.30 -12.36 7.84
C SER A 196 4.72 -12.90 7.64
N VAL A 197 5.72 -12.09 7.98
CA VAL A 197 7.14 -12.41 7.80
C VAL A 197 7.95 -12.33 9.10
N LEU A 198 7.39 -11.74 10.16
CA LEU A 198 8.03 -11.60 11.45
C LEU A 198 7.22 -12.36 12.52
N THR A 199 7.80 -13.40 13.05
CA THR A 199 7.27 -14.16 14.19
C THR A 199 7.66 -13.50 15.52
N ALA A 200 7.06 -13.90 16.64
CA ALA A 200 7.46 -13.45 17.98
C ALA A 200 8.96 -13.62 18.22
N ARG A 201 9.56 -14.74 17.78
CA ARG A 201 11.00 -14.98 17.89
C ARG A 201 11.82 -13.92 17.15
N GLN A 202 11.41 -13.56 15.94
CA GLN A 202 12.13 -12.59 15.13
C GLN A 202 11.96 -11.17 15.65
N LEU A 203 10.77 -10.81 16.11
CA LEU A 203 10.52 -9.51 16.77
C LEU A 203 11.36 -9.37 18.06
N ALA A 204 11.58 -10.46 18.79
CA ALA A 204 12.44 -10.47 19.98
C ALA A 204 13.93 -10.25 19.68
N LEU A 205 14.39 -10.50 18.43
CA LEU A 205 15.77 -10.22 17.99
C LEU A 205 16.09 -8.73 17.85
N LEU A 206 15.08 -7.88 17.75
CA LEU A 206 15.29 -6.44 17.63
C LEU A 206 16.01 -5.90 18.88
N PRO A 207 17.07 -5.08 18.73
CA PRO A 207 17.77 -4.49 19.86
C PRO A 207 16.86 -3.61 20.72
N ALA A 208 17.23 -3.42 21.99
CA ALA A 208 16.67 -2.34 22.79
C ALA A 208 16.89 -1.00 22.06
N GLU A 209 15.95 -0.07 22.16
CA GLU A 209 15.96 1.25 21.48
C GLU A 209 15.86 1.19 19.94
N SER A 210 15.63 0.04 19.34
CA SER A 210 15.39 -0.04 17.89
C SER A 210 14.08 0.60 17.49
N VAL A 211 14.00 1.00 16.23
CA VAL A 211 12.80 1.54 15.60
C VAL A 211 12.28 0.52 14.59
N LEU A 212 11.00 0.20 14.64
CA LEU A 212 10.30 -0.59 13.62
C LEU A 212 9.32 0.32 12.88
N ILE A 213 9.43 0.38 11.55
CA ILE A 213 8.54 1.17 10.68
C ILE A 213 7.79 0.21 9.76
N VAL A 214 6.46 0.33 9.72
CA VAL A 214 5.60 -0.56 8.93
C VAL A 214 4.62 0.26 8.10
N THR A 215 4.67 0.07 6.77
CA THR A 215 3.80 0.72 5.77
C THR A 215 3.19 -0.30 4.80
N THR A 216 3.21 -1.59 5.17
CA THR A 216 2.65 -2.68 4.37
C THR A 216 1.12 -2.66 4.41
N LEU A 217 0.46 -3.24 3.41
CA LEU A 217 -0.99 -3.46 3.47
C LEU A 217 -1.31 -4.56 4.49
N GLY A 218 -1.62 -4.15 5.73
CA GLY A 218 -1.76 -5.01 6.91
C GLY A 218 -0.43 -5.29 7.61
N LEU A 219 -0.51 -5.80 8.84
CA LEU A 219 0.67 -6.07 9.67
C LEU A 219 1.49 -7.24 9.11
N PRO A 220 2.85 -7.14 9.11
CA PRO A 220 3.73 -8.24 8.70
C PRO A 220 3.96 -9.29 9.82
N PHE A 221 3.12 -9.30 10.83
CA PHE A 221 3.12 -10.17 12.00
C PHE A 221 1.71 -10.27 12.59
N THR A 222 1.46 -11.22 13.49
CA THR A 222 0.22 -11.22 14.28
C THR A 222 0.33 -10.22 15.43
N LEU A 223 -0.78 -9.58 15.82
CA LEU A 223 -0.78 -8.66 16.95
C LEU A 223 -0.36 -9.35 18.26
N SER A 224 -0.74 -10.63 18.45
CA SER A 224 -0.33 -11.44 19.59
C SER A 224 1.18 -11.67 19.64
N ASP A 225 1.82 -12.01 18.50
CA ASP A 225 3.28 -12.16 18.42
C ASP A 225 3.99 -10.84 18.74
N PHE A 226 3.46 -9.74 18.20
CA PHE A 226 4.02 -8.41 18.43
C PHE A 226 3.92 -8.02 19.91
N SER A 227 2.75 -8.13 20.53
CA SER A 227 2.53 -7.79 21.93
C SER A 227 3.39 -8.65 22.87
N ALA A 228 3.58 -9.93 22.57
CA ALA A 228 4.39 -10.83 23.37
C ALA A 228 5.90 -10.53 23.25
N ALA A 229 6.36 -10.11 22.09
CA ALA A 229 7.78 -9.89 21.80
C ALA A 229 8.23 -8.43 21.93
N TRP A 230 7.31 -7.49 22.17
CA TRP A 230 7.58 -6.06 22.24
C TRP A 230 7.71 -5.59 23.70
N PRO A 231 8.83 -5.82 24.38
CA PRO A 231 9.00 -5.45 25.76
C PRO A 231 9.49 -4.01 25.90
N GLY A 232 8.67 -3.17 26.48
CA GLY A 232 9.14 -1.96 27.12
C GLY A 232 9.20 -0.71 26.26
N GLU A 233 9.44 0.38 26.96
CA GLU A 233 9.30 1.76 26.53
C GLU A 233 10.42 2.27 25.62
N ASP A 234 11.52 1.54 25.50
CA ASP A 234 12.70 1.99 24.76
C ASP A 234 12.65 1.68 23.26
N ARG A 235 11.90 0.65 22.83
CA ARG A 235 11.63 0.36 21.42
C ARG A 235 10.53 1.26 20.88
N ARG A 236 10.58 1.56 19.62
CA ARG A 236 9.56 2.41 18.96
C ARG A 236 8.99 1.75 17.72
N GLY A 237 7.67 1.56 17.72
CA GLY A 237 6.89 1.12 16.56
C GLY A 237 6.22 2.30 15.88
N VAL A 238 6.36 2.44 14.57
CA VAL A 238 5.71 3.48 13.78
C VAL A 238 4.94 2.81 12.66
N PHE A 239 3.64 3.02 12.65
CA PHE A 239 2.72 2.41 11.70
C PHE A 239 1.95 3.49 10.96
N ASP A 240 1.81 3.37 9.65
CA ASP A 240 0.83 4.19 8.95
C ASP A 240 -0.57 3.60 9.13
N MET A 241 -1.60 4.35 8.75
CA MET A 241 -2.99 3.95 8.93
C MET A 241 -3.35 2.68 8.13
N VAL A 242 -2.69 2.42 6.99
CA VAL A 242 -2.97 1.24 6.17
C VAL A 242 -2.39 -0.02 6.81
N ALA A 243 -1.19 0.07 7.37
CA ALA A 243 -0.56 -1.05 8.07
C ALA A 243 -1.32 -1.39 9.36
N ALA A 244 -1.69 -0.36 10.12
CA ALA A 244 -2.43 -0.54 11.37
C ALA A 244 -3.86 -1.04 11.15
N HIS A 245 -4.61 -0.43 10.21
CA HIS A 245 -6.00 -0.74 9.86
C HIS A 245 -6.85 -1.09 11.08
N ASP A 246 -7.41 -2.31 11.13
CA ASP A 246 -8.27 -2.78 12.21
C ASP A 246 -7.56 -2.92 13.58
N ASN A 247 -6.24 -2.80 13.62
CA ASN A 247 -5.43 -2.93 14.83
C ASN A 247 -4.92 -1.58 15.38
N ALA A 248 -5.41 -0.46 14.84
CA ALA A 248 -4.87 0.87 15.16
C ALA A 248 -4.96 1.21 16.66
N GLU A 249 -6.11 0.97 17.27
CA GLU A 249 -6.32 1.21 18.71
C GLU A 249 -5.42 0.30 19.56
N SER A 250 -5.41 -0.99 19.28
CA SER A 250 -4.58 -1.96 20.01
C SER A 250 -3.08 -1.67 19.89
N LEU A 251 -2.62 -1.22 18.73
CA LEU A 251 -1.21 -0.82 18.54
C LEU A 251 -0.88 0.46 19.31
N ALA A 252 -1.79 1.42 19.36
CA ALA A 252 -1.58 2.66 20.10
C ALA A 252 -1.51 2.45 21.64
N GLU A 253 -2.10 1.37 22.15
CA GLU A 253 -2.00 0.98 23.57
C GLU A 253 -0.66 0.33 23.93
N ILE A 254 0.12 -0.14 22.94
CA ILE A 254 1.42 -0.77 23.18
C ILE A 254 2.48 0.31 23.46
N PRO A 255 3.19 0.26 24.60
CA PRO A 255 4.21 1.26 24.92
C PRO A 255 5.26 1.42 23.81
N GLY A 256 5.58 2.67 23.47
CA GLY A 256 6.55 2.98 22.43
C GLY A 256 5.99 2.90 21.00
N CYS A 257 4.75 2.47 20.79
CA CYS A 257 4.10 2.42 19.48
C CYS A 257 3.28 3.68 19.21
N ARG A 258 3.27 4.10 17.95
CA ARG A 258 2.36 5.13 17.45
C ARG A 258 1.81 4.74 16.09
N VAL A 259 0.54 5.06 15.89
CA VAL A 259 -0.14 4.95 14.59
C VAL A 259 -0.32 6.35 14.05
N GLU A 260 0.25 6.61 12.89
CA GLU A 260 0.09 7.90 12.21
C GLU A 260 -1.26 7.92 11.45
N PRO A 261 -2.08 8.97 11.60
CA PRO A 261 -3.42 9.02 10.99
C PRO A 261 -3.37 9.37 9.50
N VAL A 262 -2.38 8.85 8.79
CA VAL A 262 -2.13 9.09 7.37
C VAL A 262 -1.77 7.79 6.65
N TYR A 263 -2.02 7.77 5.36
CA TYR A 263 -1.57 6.69 4.48
C TYR A 263 -0.22 7.10 3.86
N ALA A 264 0.83 6.35 4.10
CA ALA A 264 2.18 6.65 3.60
C ALA A 264 2.23 6.84 2.08
N ALA A 265 1.45 6.04 1.34
CA ALA A 265 1.36 6.11 -0.11
C ALA A 265 0.53 7.29 -0.65
N ARG A 266 -0.07 8.14 0.20
CA ARG A 266 -1.02 9.17 -0.23
C ARG A 266 -0.39 10.56 -0.22
N SER A 267 0.04 11.01 -1.38
CA SER A 267 0.38 12.41 -1.68
C SER A 267 -0.53 12.95 -2.77
N GLU A 268 -0.42 14.24 -3.08
CA GLU A 268 -1.13 14.86 -4.20
C GLU A 268 -0.69 14.24 -5.53
N GLU A 269 0.62 14.02 -5.69
CA GLU A 269 1.21 13.41 -6.89
C GLU A 269 0.80 11.95 -7.05
N SER A 270 0.83 11.17 -5.97
CA SER A 270 0.40 9.76 -6.01
C SER A 270 -1.09 9.62 -6.32
N ALA A 271 -1.92 10.55 -5.83
CA ALA A 271 -3.35 10.55 -6.12
C ALA A 271 -3.60 10.83 -7.61
N ARG A 272 -2.91 11.83 -8.18
CA ARG A 272 -3.00 12.15 -9.61
C ARG A 272 -2.51 11.00 -10.47
N GLU A 273 -1.35 10.42 -10.17
CA GLU A 273 -0.80 9.29 -10.93
C GLU A 273 -1.75 8.08 -10.91
N ALA A 274 -2.38 7.80 -9.75
CA ALA A 274 -3.36 6.73 -9.64
C ALA A 274 -4.60 6.99 -10.53
N GLU A 275 -5.09 8.22 -10.57
CA GLU A 275 -6.22 8.62 -11.40
C GLU A 275 -5.87 8.56 -12.88
N ASP A 276 -4.70 9.05 -13.27
CA ASP A 276 -4.22 9.02 -14.66
C ASP A 276 -4.05 7.58 -15.17
N GLN A 277 -3.55 6.66 -14.33
CA GLN A 277 -3.44 5.24 -14.69
C GLN A 277 -4.82 4.60 -14.91
N ILE A 278 -5.79 4.87 -14.03
CA ILE A 278 -7.16 4.38 -14.18
C ILE A 278 -7.78 4.89 -15.49
N ILE A 279 -7.71 6.19 -15.73
CA ILE A 279 -8.30 6.82 -16.93
C ILE A 279 -7.67 6.26 -18.20
N ARG A 280 -6.34 6.13 -18.22
CA ARG A 280 -5.58 5.55 -19.34
C ARG A 280 -5.99 4.10 -19.60
N ALA A 281 -6.05 3.27 -18.56
CA ALA A 281 -6.46 1.86 -18.68
C ALA A 281 -7.89 1.71 -19.22
N MET A 282 -8.82 2.55 -18.77
CA MET A 282 -10.20 2.59 -19.28
C MET A 282 -10.26 3.01 -20.76
N TYR A 283 -9.49 4.02 -21.14
CA TYR A 283 -9.39 4.49 -22.52
C TYR A 283 -8.80 3.40 -23.43
N ASP A 284 -7.73 2.75 -23.01
CA ASP A 284 -7.07 1.69 -23.78
C ASP A 284 -7.99 0.47 -23.97
N HIS A 285 -8.75 0.11 -22.93
CA HIS A 285 -9.78 -0.94 -23.03
C HIS A 285 -10.84 -0.63 -24.09
N LEU A 286 -11.37 0.59 -24.08
CA LEU A 286 -12.36 1.02 -25.07
C LEU A 286 -11.81 0.98 -26.51
N ARG A 287 -10.55 1.37 -26.71
CA ARG A 287 -9.89 1.30 -28.01
C ARG A 287 -9.64 -0.13 -28.49
N ALA A 288 -9.23 -1.02 -27.60
CA ALA A 288 -9.00 -2.42 -27.93
C ALA A 288 -10.30 -3.10 -28.41
N THR A 289 -11.41 -2.79 -27.75
CA THR A 289 -12.73 -3.35 -28.11
C THR A 289 -13.35 -2.72 -29.37
N ASP A 290 -12.90 -1.53 -29.82
CA ASP A 290 -13.29 -0.97 -31.14
C ASP A 290 -12.62 -1.71 -32.31
N GLY A 291 -11.45 -2.33 -32.12
CA GLY A 291 -10.70 -3.04 -33.16
C GLY A 291 -11.14 -4.49 -33.41
N GLU A 292 -11.94 -5.09 -32.52
CA GLU A 292 -12.43 -6.48 -32.70
C GLU A 292 -13.65 -6.61 -33.63
N PHE A 293 -14.25 -5.50 -34.06
CA PHE A 293 -15.43 -5.46 -34.93
C PHE A 293 -15.21 -4.65 -36.24
N ALA A 294 -13.96 -4.33 -36.57
CA ALA A 294 -13.56 -3.76 -37.86
C ALA A 294 -12.86 -4.83 -38.77
#